data_f68d620a5218ff8346d6c1618ef05ce9
#
_entry.id   f68d620a5218ff8346d6c1618ef05ce9
#
_cell.length_a   1.000
_cell.length_b   1.000
_cell.length_c   1.000
_cell.angle_alpha   90.00
_cell.angle_beta   90.00
_cell.angle_gamma   90.00
#
_symmetry.space_group_name_H-M   'P 1'
#
loop_
_entity.id
_entity.type
_entity.pdbx_description
1 polymer ?
#
loop_
_entity_poly.entity_id
_entity_poly.type
_entity_poly.pdbx_seq_one_letter_code
_entity_poly.pdbx_strand_id
1 'polypeptide(L)'
;MWRNSLILLLVLGTNSGLLFGQTKKRYTVDTTSDFDKLTFNLYSPSGTCQIRPTHHPKLVTIYCKSENDDYNPAFVTRKNNMVKVVSLDMDDGKSDGISRTLSGKVFKPSYMELENKCNVYLSNHKPVTLDLKYGVGEAFADLSGLAVERLKINTGSADVTVGYQEGKANLVKMDTFSIKVDLGSVTVKRVNLSKASNIIADVGFGDLKLELSDTLMVNTNVNASVGAGTLEILITNQDTPAIIHVNNSILCRVKLNKHFREIRENVFVNNSYHENADNLITFNLDVAMGNIIFR
;
A
#
# COMPACT_ATOMS: atom_id res chain seq x y z
N MET A 1 -82.67 -24.03 9.20
CA MET A 1 -81.85 -22.98 8.61
C MET A 1 -80.51 -22.94 9.35
N TRP A 2 -79.49 -23.59 8.82
CA TRP A 2 -78.17 -23.67 9.44
C TRP A 2 -77.22 -22.75 8.62
N ARG A 3 -76.63 -21.76 9.29
CA ARG A 3 -75.58 -20.89 8.71
C ARG A 3 -74.20 -21.43 9.13
N ASN A 4 -73.49 -21.98 8.16
CA ASN A 4 -72.11 -22.36 8.31
C ASN A 4 -71.20 -21.08 8.27
N SER A 5 -70.52 -20.77 9.39
CA SER A 5 -69.48 -19.78 9.43
C SER A 5 -68.16 -20.45 9.10
N LEU A 6 -67.59 -20.10 7.98
CA LEU A 6 -66.24 -20.51 7.54
C LEU A 6 -65.21 -19.59 8.20
N ILE A 7 -64.45 -20.13 9.17
CA ILE A 7 -63.32 -19.41 9.78
C ILE A 7 -62.11 -19.61 8.88
N LEU A 8 -61.72 -18.53 8.18
CA LEU A 8 -60.48 -18.48 7.38
C LEU A 8 -59.31 -18.19 8.29
N LEU A 9 -58.47 -19.22 8.59
CA LEU A 9 -57.27 -19.08 9.39
C LEU A 9 -56.17 -18.50 8.49
N LEU A 10 -55.84 -17.21 8.66
CA LEU A 10 -54.74 -16.54 7.93
C LEU A 10 -53.45 -16.88 8.67
N VAL A 11 -52.65 -17.82 8.13
CA VAL A 11 -51.31 -18.12 8.63
C VAL A 11 -50.39 -17.04 8.07
N LEU A 12 -50.09 -16.04 8.89
CA LEU A 12 -49.02 -15.08 8.65
C LEU A 12 -47.65 -15.78 8.88
N GLY A 13 -47.07 -16.25 7.81
CA GLY A 13 -45.70 -16.73 7.84
C GLY A 13 -44.74 -15.54 8.10
N THR A 14 -44.25 -15.42 9.32
CA THR A 14 -43.16 -14.50 9.64
C THR A 14 -41.87 -15.08 9.05
N ASN A 15 -41.49 -14.59 7.87
CA ASN A 15 -40.12 -14.77 7.38
C ASN A 15 -39.19 -13.94 8.29
N SER A 16 -38.68 -14.56 9.34
CA SER A 16 -37.56 -14.02 10.11
C SER A 16 -36.28 -14.15 9.26
N GLY A 17 -36.10 -13.21 8.32
CA GLY A 17 -34.79 -13.02 7.69
C GLY A 17 -33.79 -12.70 8.80
N LEU A 18 -32.81 -13.57 8.98
CA LEU A 18 -31.65 -13.29 9.84
C LEU A 18 -30.95 -12.05 9.25
N LEU A 19 -31.22 -10.89 9.82
CA LEU A 19 -30.47 -9.67 9.56
C LEU A 19 -29.08 -9.88 10.21
N PHE A 20 -28.11 -10.31 9.41
CA PHE A 20 -26.72 -10.25 9.84
C PHE A 20 -26.33 -8.78 10.01
N GLY A 21 -26.20 -8.36 11.24
CA GLY A 21 -25.76 -7.01 11.59
C GLY A 21 -24.30 -6.84 11.18
N GLN A 22 -23.99 -5.79 10.41
CA GLN A 22 -22.60 -5.43 10.11
C GLN A 22 -22.07 -4.55 11.24
N THR A 23 -20.99 -4.99 11.91
CA THR A 23 -20.30 -4.15 12.90
C THR A 23 -19.54 -3.04 12.19
N LYS A 24 -19.84 -1.79 12.55
CA LYS A 24 -19.18 -0.58 12.01
C LYS A 24 -18.48 0.15 13.14
N LYS A 25 -17.18 0.40 12.98
CA LYS A 25 -16.36 1.19 13.90
C LYS A 25 -15.88 2.46 13.22
N ARG A 26 -15.93 3.58 13.95
CA ARG A 26 -15.43 4.87 13.48
C ARG A 26 -14.44 5.42 14.47
N TYR A 27 -13.27 5.83 13.97
CA TYR A 27 -12.23 6.50 14.75
C TYR A 27 -11.88 7.83 14.12
N THR A 28 -11.57 8.85 14.93
CA THR A 28 -11.18 10.17 14.42
C THR A 28 -10.04 10.76 15.24
N VAL A 29 -9.19 11.53 14.57
CA VAL A 29 -8.16 12.36 15.21
C VAL A 29 -8.34 13.79 14.74
N ASP A 30 -8.42 14.73 15.68
CA ASP A 30 -8.58 16.14 15.39
C ASP A 30 -7.25 16.78 14.97
N THR A 31 -7.35 17.82 14.16
CA THR A 31 -6.24 18.71 13.88
C THR A 31 -6.12 19.72 15.01
N THR A 32 -5.07 19.58 15.83
CA THR A 32 -4.79 20.46 16.95
C THR A 32 -3.42 21.13 16.78
N SER A 33 -3.17 22.20 17.51
CA SER A 33 -1.88 22.94 17.45
C SER A 33 -0.81 22.36 18.38
N ASP A 34 -1.13 21.35 19.16
CA ASP A 34 -0.25 20.75 20.17
C ASP A 34 0.78 19.76 19.61
N PHE A 35 0.78 19.52 18.29
CA PHE A 35 1.78 18.73 17.58
C PHE A 35 1.94 19.24 16.14
N ASP A 36 3.09 18.94 15.51
CA ASP A 36 3.45 19.41 14.17
C ASP A 36 3.36 18.32 13.11
N LYS A 37 3.55 17.06 13.49
CA LYS A 37 3.64 15.91 12.58
C LYS A 37 2.76 14.76 13.05
N LEU A 38 2.33 13.97 12.07
CA LEU A 38 1.61 12.72 12.27
C LEU A 38 2.50 11.51 11.92
N THR A 39 2.51 10.49 12.75
CA THR A 39 2.92 9.14 12.36
C THR A 39 1.68 8.26 12.37
N PHE A 40 1.37 7.65 11.24
CA PHE A 40 0.25 6.73 11.11
C PHE A 40 0.76 5.33 10.83
N ASN A 41 0.52 4.41 11.76
CA ASN A 41 0.86 3.00 11.67
C ASN A 41 -0.40 2.19 11.40
N LEU A 42 -0.37 1.38 10.37
CA LEU A 42 -1.45 0.45 10.03
C LEU A 42 -0.89 -0.97 9.99
N TYR A 43 -1.55 -1.88 10.69
CA TYR A 43 -1.37 -3.31 10.53
C TYR A 43 -2.69 -3.95 10.12
N SER A 44 -2.71 -4.55 8.93
CA SER A 44 -3.85 -5.26 8.36
C SER A 44 -3.43 -6.70 8.05
N PRO A 45 -3.65 -7.64 8.97
CA PRO A 45 -3.25 -9.03 8.79
C PRO A 45 -4.04 -9.72 7.68
N SER A 46 -5.30 -9.29 7.46
CA SER A 46 -6.17 -9.80 6.39
C SER A 46 -7.26 -8.78 6.02
N GLY A 47 -7.87 -8.96 4.84
CA GLY A 47 -9.01 -8.16 4.37
C GLY A 47 -8.61 -7.04 3.43
N THR A 48 -9.49 -6.03 3.33
CA THR A 48 -9.32 -4.90 2.40
C THR A 48 -9.07 -3.60 3.16
N CYS A 49 -8.02 -2.87 2.79
CA CYS A 49 -7.74 -1.56 3.34
C CYS A 49 -7.59 -0.50 2.27
N GLN A 50 -8.26 0.66 2.46
CA GLN A 50 -8.14 1.79 1.55
C GLN A 50 -7.70 3.05 2.30
N ILE A 51 -6.64 3.70 1.80
CA ILE A 51 -6.18 5.00 2.28
C ILE A 51 -6.47 6.03 1.19
N ARG A 52 -7.09 7.16 1.56
CA ARG A 52 -7.45 8.23 0.64
C ARG A 52 -7.21 9.61 1.24
N PRO A 53 -6.83 10.60 0.43
CA PRO A 53 -6.78 11.98 0.88
C PRO A 53 -8.20 12.51 1.16
N THR A 54 -8.28 13.45 2.10
CA THR A 54 -9.53 14.18 2.38
C THR A 54 -9.26 15.63 2.69
N HIS A 55 -10.24 16.48 2.38
CA HIS A 55 -10.27 17.89 2.79
C HIS A 55 -11.07 18.12 4.08
N HIS A 56 -11.49 17.05 4.75
CA HIS A 56 -12.20 17.15 6.02
C HIS A 56 -11.31 17.79 7.09
N PRO A 57 -11.88 18.59 8.04
CA PRO A 57 -11.09 19.26 9.10
C PRO A 57 -10.42 18.29 10.08
N LYS A 58 -10.87 17.03 10.16
CA LYS A 58 -10.20 15.99 10.96
C LYS A 58 -8.90 15.55 10.29
N LEU A 59 -7.85 15.39 11.08
CA LEU A 59 -6.55 14.92 10.58
C LEU A 59 -6.62 13.49 10.05
N VAL A 60 -7.30 12.62 10.82
CA VAL A 60 -7.53 11.21 10.44
C VAL A 60 -9.00 10.87 10.69
N THR A 61 -9.62 10.19 9.75
CA THR A 61 -10.93 9.57 9.93
C THR A 61 -10.87 8.13 9.41
N ILE A 62 -11.31 7.18 10.21
CA ILE A 62 -11.27 5.75 9.89
C ILE A 62 -12.66 5.17 10.03
N TYR A 63 -13.07 4.39 9.05
CA TYR A 63 -14.28 3.58 9.09
C TYR A 63 -13.91 2.13 8.83
N CYS A 64 -14.03 1.27 9.84
CA CYS A 64 -13.87 -0.16 9.70
C CYS A 64 -15.22 -0.86 9.79
N LYS A 65 -15.38 -1.90 8.99
CA LYS A 65 -16.60 -2.71 8.94
C LYS A 65 -16.19 -4.18 8.80
N SER A 66 -16.94 -5.03 9.47
CA SER A 66 -16.79 -6.48 9.42
C SER A 66 -18.17 -7.14 9.47
N GLU A 67 -18.26 -8.33 8.94
CA GLU A 67 -19.40 -9.23 9.14
C GLU A 67 -19.30 -9.99 10.48
N ASN A 68 -18.13 -9.93 11.12
CA ASN A 68 -17.93 -10.47 12.46
C ASN A 68 -18.35 -9.43 13.52
N ASP A 69 -19.36 -9.73 14.31
CA ASP A 69 -19.88 -8.83 15.37
C ASP A 69 -18.85 -8.54 16.45
N ASP A 70 -17.91 -9.45 16.68
CA ASP A 70 -16.82 -9.31 17.65
C ASP A 70 -15.60 -8.53 17.11
N TYR A 71 -15.62 -8.10 15.84
CA TYR A 71 -14.51 -7.39 15.24
C TYR A 71 -14.26 -6.06 15.93
N ASN A 72 -13.11 -5.93 16.54
CA ASN A 72 -12.74 -4.76 17.30
C ASN A 72 -11.28 -4.37 17.07
N PRO A 73 -10.98 -3.69 15.96
CA PRO A 73 -9.62 -3.22 15.68
C PRO A 73 -9.10 -2.32 16.81
N ALA A 74 -7.86 -2.54 17.21
CA ALA A 74 -7.23 -1.74 18.23
C ALA A 74 -6.81 -0.38 17.65
N PHE A 75 -7.37 0.69 18.20
CA PHE A 75 -7.04 2.06 17.80
C PHE A 75 -6.38 2.78 18.97
N VAL A 76 -5.11 3.16 18.80
CA VAL A 76 -4.31 3.79 19.85
C VAL A 76 -3.76 5.12 19.35
N THR A 77 -3.88 6.14 20.19
CA THR A 77 -3.24 7.43 19.92
C THR A 77 -2.29 7.80 21.04
N ARG A 78 -1.09 8.24 20.68
CA ARG A 78 -0.08 8.71 21.63
C ARG A 78 0.52 10.02 21.12
N LYS A 79 1.00 10.85 22.03
CA LYS A 79 1.79 12.02 21.69
C LYS A 79 3.19 11.82 22.22
N ASN A 80 4.18 12.01 21.36
CA ASN A 80 5.59 11.99 21.73
C ASN A 80 6.22 13.29 21.21
N ASN A 81 6.50 14.21 22.13
CA ASN A 81 6.91 15.58 21.80
C ASN A 81 5.91 16.26 20.83
N MET A 82 6.37 16.75 19.70
CA MET A 82 5.56 17.40 18.66
C MET A 82 5.06 16.42 17.58
N VAL A 83 5.10 15.11 17.85
CA VAL A 83 4.61 14.07 16.94
C VAL A 83 3.39 13.36 17.54
N LYS A 84 2.28 13.36 16.82
CA LYS A 84 1.11 12.53 17.13
C LYS A 84 1.29 11.16 16.47
N VAL A 85 1.31 10.11 17.28
CA VAL A 85 1.36 8.72 16.77
C VAL A 85 -0.03 8.14 16.84
N VAL A 86 -0.52 7.64 15.72
CA VAL A 86 -1.82 6.98 15.57
C VAL A 86 -1.55 5.57 15.05
N SER A 87 -2.03 4.57 15.74
CA SER A 87 -1.87 3.17 15.35
C SER A 87 -3.24 2.51 15.22
N LEU A 88 -3.48 1.88 14.09
CA LEU A 88 -4.62 1.01 13.82
C LEU A 88 -4.10 -0.40 13.61
N ASP A 89 -4.51 -1.30 14.49
CA ASP A 89 -4.26 -2.73 14.36
C ASP A 89 -5.59 -3.43 14.07
N MET A 90 -5.67 -4.03 12.88
CA MET A 90 -6.86 -4.74 12.41
C MET A 90 -6.86 -6.23 12.81
N ASP A 91 -5.90 -6.67 13.61
CA ASP A 91 -5.94 -7.99 14.22
C ASP A 91 -7.07 -8.04 15.27
N ASP A 92 -7.96 -9.01 15.18
CA ASP A 92 -9.08 -9.17 16.11
C ASP A 92 -8.66 -9.84 17.43
N GLY A 93 -7.36 -10.09 17.64
CA GLY A 93 -6.82 -10.72 18.84
C GLY A 93 -7.24 -12.17 19.07
N LYS A 94 -8.04 -12.74 18.16
CA LYS A 94 -8.46 -14.15 18.18
C LYS A 94 -7.53 -15.08 17.40
N SER A 95 -6.47 -14.55 16.81
CA SER A 95 -5.42 -15.36 16.23
C SER A 95 -4.54 -15.89 17.37
N ASP A 96 -4.83 -17.07 17.84
CA ASP A 96 -3.92 -17.85 18.68
C ASP A 96 -2.52 -17.82 18.06
N GLY A 97 -1.54 -17.47 18.91
CA GLY A 97 -0.15 -17.12 18.55
C GLY A 97 0.46 -17.94 17.42
N ILE A 98 1.35 -17.29 16.71
CA ILE A 98 2.48 -17.73 15.83
C ILE A 98 2.40 -19.11 15.13
N SER A 99 1.50 -20.02 15.47
CA SER A 99 1.39 -21.36 14.89
C SER A 99 0.38 -21.50 13.74
N ARG A 100 -0.18 -20.41 13.20
CA ARG A 100 -0.80 -20.43 11.86
C ARG A 100 0.26 -20.17 10.79
N THR A 101 1.26 -21.04 10.80
CA THR A 101 2.16 -21.28 9.68
C THR A 101 1.35 -21.36 8.37
N LEU A 102 1.91 -20.80 7.31
CA LEU A 102 1.46 -20.85 5.90
C LEU A 102 0.79 -22.18 5.47
N SER A 103 1.15 -23.29 6.09
CA SER A 103 0.60 -24.63 5.81
C SER A 103 -0.85 -24.86 6.22
N GLY A 104 -1.39 -24.11 7.19
CA GLY A 104 -2.78 -24.30 7.67
C GLY A 104 -3.85 -23.58 6.85
N LYS A 105 -3.50 -22.52 6.11
CA LYS A 105 -4.47 -21.74 5.31
C LYS A 105 -4.60 -22.24 3.86
N VAL A 106 -3.61 -22.97 3.33
CA VAL A 106 -3.62 -23.42 1.92
C VAL A 106 -4.67 -24.51 1.67
N PHE A 107 -5.19 -25.20 2.70
CA PHE A 107 -6.10 -26.34 2.57
C PHE A 107 -7.48 -26.16 3.19
N LYS A 108 -7.85 -24.95 3.66
CA LYS A 108 -9.25 -24.69 4.00
C LYS A 108 -10.01 -24.29 2.74
N PRO A 109 -11.11 -25.01 2.39
CA PRO A 109 -11.97 -24.58 1.29
C PRO A 109 -12.50 -23.17 1.60
N SER A 110 -12.59 -22.33 0.57
CA SER A 110 -13.14 -20.97 0.56
C SER A 110 -14.60 -20.89 1.05
N TYR A 111 -14.82 -21.09 2.34
CA TYR A 111 -16.10 -20.74 2.95
C TYR A 111 -15.90 -19.44 3.72
N MET A 112 -16.38 -18.34 3.12
CA MET A 112 -16.64 -17.05 3.74
C MET A 112 -15.51 -16.59 4.70
N GLU A 113 -14.39 -16.11 4.17
CA GLU A 113 -13.57 -15.20 4.95
C GLU A 113 -14.42 -13.94 5.17
N LEU A 114 -14.87 -13.75 6.40
CA LEU A 114 -15.57 -12.54 6.84
C LEU A 114 -14.68 -11.35 6.46
N GLU A 115 -15.10 -10.57 5.50
CA GLU A 115 -14.26 -9.58 4.86
C GLU A 115 -14.16 -8.33 5.74
N ASN A 116 -13.03 -8.20 6.44
CA ASN A 116 -12.72 -6.99 7.16
C ASN A 116 -12.35 -5.87 6.19
N LYS A 117 -13.07 -4.75 6.23
CA LYS A 117 -12.81 -3.57 5.39
C LYS A 117 -12.54 -2.35 6.24
N CYS A 118 -11.43 -1.66 5.98
CA CYS A 118 -11.14 -0.37 6.58
C CYS A 118 -10.88 0.70 5.52
N ASN A 119 -11.54 1.84 5.67
CA ASN A 119 -11.30 3.05 4.90
C ASN A 119 -10.67 4.10 5.80
N VAL A 120 -9.47 4.53 5.46
CA VAL A 120 -8.69 5.55 6.16
C VAL A 120 -8.66 6.81 5.31
N TYR A 121 -9.08 7.92 5.89
CA TYR A 121 -9.03 9.25 5.27
C TYR A 121 -8.00 10.08 5.99
N LEU A 122 -7.02 10.60 5.26
CA LEU A 122 -5.95 11.44 5.77
C LEU A 122 -6.08 12.85 5.20
N SER A 123 -6.00 13.87 6.04
CA SER A 123 -5.91 15.24 5.59
C SER A 123 -4.45 15.67 5.41
N ASN A 124 -4.23 16.69 4.61
CA ASN A 124 -2.91 17.29 4.34
C ASN A 124 -2.54 18.45 5.28
N HIS A 125 -3.27 18.62 6.39
CA HIS A 125 -3.04 19.71 7.34
C HIS A 125 -1.70 19.60 8.08
N LYS A 126 -1.15 18.41 8.16
CA LYS A 126 0.13 18.13 8.82
C LYS A 126 0.97 17.18 7.98
N PRO A 127 2.30 17.31 7.99
CA PRO A 127 3.18 16.28 7.44
C PRO A 127 2.97 14.92 8.11
N VAL A 128 3.03 13.85 7.30
CA VAL A 128 2.76 12.49 7.77
C VAL A 128 3.87 11.51 7.41
N THR A 129 4.21 10.65 8.37
CA THR A 129 4.97 9.41 8.15
C THR A 129 3.98 8.25 8.16
N LEU A 130 4.04 7.39 7.14
CA LEU A 130 3.18 6.22 7.00
C LEU A 130 4.01 4.93 7.17
N ASP A 131 3.61 4.05 8.08
CA ASP A 131 4.10 2.65 8.21
C ASP A 131 2.92 1.71 8.00
N LEU A 132 2.87 1.06 6.82
CA LEU A 132 1.75 0.26 6.34
C LEU A 132 2.19 -1.20 6.22
N LYS A 133 1.54 -2.09 6.96
CA LYS A 133 1.83 -3.51 6.98
C LYS A 133 0.59 -4.30 6.60
N TYR A 134 0.71 -5.09 5.54
CA TYR A 134 -0.36 -5.91 4.99
C TYR A 134 0.05 -7.39 5.00
N GLY A 135 -0.80 -8.24 5.56
CA GLY A 135 -0.59 -9.69 5.55
C GLY A 135 -1.12 -10.34 4.29
N VAL A 136 -2.44 -10.52 4.20
CA VAL A 136 -3.16 -11.16 3.08
C VAL A 136 -4.36 -10.29 2.70
N GLY A 137 -4.72 -10.23 1.41
CA GLY A 137 -5.87 -9.49 0.89
C GLY A 137 -5.46 -8.35 -0.03
N GLU A 138 -6.22 -7.27 -0.01
CA GLU A 138 -6.03 -6.15 -0.93
C GLU A 138 -5.85 -4.82 -0.19
N ALA A 139 -4.95 -3.99 -0.69
CA ALA A 139 -4.79 -2.64 -0.20
C ALA A 139 -4.67 -1.63 -1.32
N PHE A 140 -5.28 -0.47 -1.10
CA PHE A 140 -5.20 0.66 -2.02
C PHE A 140 -4.86 1.92 -1.25
N ALA A 141 -3.84 2.67 -1.68
CA ALA A 141 -3.46 3.94 -1.08
C ALA A 141 -3.31 5.03 -2.15
N ASP A 142 -4.26 5.97 -2.18
CA ASP A 142 -4.13 7.22 -2.93
C ASP A 142 -3.47 8.26 -2.03
N LEU A 143 -2.26 8.69 -2.39
CA LEU A 143 -1.46 9.66 -1.63
C LEU A 143 -1.46 11.05 -2.26
N SER A 144 -2.32 11.26 -3.24
CA SER A 144 -2.44 12.51 -4.00
C SER A 144 -2.68 13.73 -3.10
N GLY A 145 -1.81 14.73 -3.20
CA GLY A 145 -1.95 15.97 -2.45
C GLY A 145 -1.82 15.83 -0.93
N LEU A 146 -1.28 14.72 -0.43
CA LEU A 146 -0.85 14.58 0.96
C LEU A 146 0.55 15.15 1.15
N ALA A 147 0.94 15.39 2.40
CA ALA A 147 2.27 15.83 2.79
C ALA A 147 3.04 14.66 3.43
N VAL A 148 3.37 13.62 2.63
CA VAL A 148 4.04 12.42 3.12
C VAL A 148 5.56 12.65 3.16
N GLU A 149 6.15 12.65 4.35
CA GLU A 149 7.61 12.78 4.53
C GLU A 149 8.35 11.45 4.40
N ARG A 150 7.71 10.35 4.85
CA ARG A 150 8.24 8.98 4.75
C ARG A 150 7.09 8.01 4.52
N LEU A 151 7.34 7.03 3.68
CA LEU A 151 6.41 5.94 3.42
C LEU A 151 7.15 4.60 3.55
N LYS A 152 6.56 3.70 4.33
CA LYS A 152 7.00 2.32 4.43
C LYS A 152 5.84 1.39 4.16
N ILE A 153 6.03 0.46 3.23
CA ILE A 153 5.07 -0.59 2.89
C ILE A 153 5.75 -1.94 3.06
N ASN A 154 5.15 -2.80 3.86
CA ASN A 154 5.53 -4.20 3.97
C ASN A 154 4.33 -5.06 3.62
N THR A 155 4.46 -5.96 2.67
CA THR A 155 3.41 -6.92 2.32
C THR A 155 3.92 -8.36 2.45
N GLY A 156 3.12 -9.20 3.10
CA GLY A 156 3.33 -10.64 3.12
C GLY A 156 2.87 -11.27 1.80
N SER A 157 1.57 -11.54 1.67
CA SER A 157 0.92 -12.10 0.47
C SER A 157 -0.22 -11.22 -0.05
N ALA A 158 -0.30 -9.97 0.40
CA ALA A 158 -1.34 -9.05 -0.05
C ALA A 158 -0.96 -8.39 -1.39
N ASP A 159 -2.01 -8.01 -2.14
CA ASP A 159 -1.91 -7.19 -3.34
C ASP A 159 -2.11 -5.72 -2.99
N VAL A 160 -1.07 -4.92 -3.16
CA VAL A 160 -1.06 -3.52 -2.75
C VAL A 160 -0.91 -2.61 -3.97
N THR A 161 -1.85 -1.70 -4.14
CA THR A 161 -1.72 -0.59 -5.11
C THR A 161 -1.58 0.71 -4.35
N VAL A 162 -0.49 1.42 -4.60
CA VAL A 162 -0.26 2.75 -4.03
C VAL A 162 0.14 3.71 -5.13
N GLY A 163 -0.19 5.00 -4.98
CA GLY A 163 0.28 5.98 -5.96
C GLY A 163 -0.42 7.31 -5.89
N TYR A 164 -0.33 8.01 -7.01
CA TYR A 164 -0.75 9.39 -7.17
C TYR A 164 -1.65 9.53 -8.40
N GLN A 165 -2.62 10.45 -8.33
CA GLN A 165 -3.38 10.89 -9.49
C GLN A 165 -2.52 11.86 -10.32
N GLU A 166 -2.80 11.92 -11.61
CA GLU A 166 -2.13 12.84 -12.53
C GLU A 166 -2.21 14.29 -12.03
N GLY A 167 -1.08 14.99 -12.07
CA GLY A 167 -0.96 16.38 -11.62
C GLY A 167 -1.09 16.60 -10.11
N LYS A 168 -1.30 15.56 -9.29
CA LYS A 168 -1.45 15.66 -7.83
C LYS A 168 -0.28 15.04 -7.08
N ALA A 169 0.86 15.71 -7.11
CA ALA A 169 2.07 15.25 -6.44
C ALA A 169 1.96 15.35 -4.91
N ASN A 170 2.88 14.67 -4.24
CA ASN A 170 3.15 14.87 -2.81
C ASN A 170 3.46 16.36 -2.54
N LEU A 171 2.93 16.90 -1.46
CA LEU A 171 3.11 18.33 -1.14
C LEU A 171 4.51 18.66 -0.64
N VAL A 172 5.20 17.70 -0.01
CA VAL A 172 6.54 17.87 0.53
C VAL A 172 7.53 16.94 -0.17
N LYS A 173 8.82 17.20 -0.04
CA LYS A 173 9.85 16.26 -0.45
C LYS A 173 9.79 15.05 0.47
N MET A 174 9.68 13.84 -0.11
CA MET A 174 9.74 12.60 0.64
C MET A 174 11.21 12.18 0.81
N ASP A 175 11.62 11.93 2.05
CA ASP A 175 12.96 11.46 2.35
C ASP A 175 13.17 10.02 1.84
N THR A 176 12.29 9.13 2.28
CA THR A 176 12.41 7.70 1.96
C THR A 176 11.05 7.07 1.67
N PHE A 177 10.99 6.33 0.58
CA PHE A 177 9.91 5.41 0.24
C PHE A 177 10.46 3.97 0.30
N SER A 178 10.13 3.23 1.35
CA SER A 178 10.58 1.84 1.54
C SER A 178 9.46 0.87 1.20
N ILE A 179 9.77 -0.14 0.40
CA ILE A 179 8.84 -1.17 -0.06
C ILE A 179 9.48 -2.53 0.18
N LYS A 180 8.79 -3.39 0.93
CA LYS A 180 9.17 -4.78 1.11
C LYS A 180 8.04 -5.69 0.66
N VAL A 181 8.36 -6.63 -0.25
CA VAL A 181 7.43 -7.60 -0.83
C VAL A 181 7.94 -9.00 -0.55
N ASP A 182 7.25 -9.76 0.30
CA ASP A 182 7.65 -11.14 0.58
C ASP A 182 7.13 -12.11 -0.50
N LEU A 183 5.79 -12.27 -0.65
CA LEU A 183 5.14 -13.20 -1.60
C LEU A 183 4.05 -12.55 -2.45
N GLY A 184 3.49 -11.40 -2.01
CA GLY A 184 2.40 -10.71 -2.68
C GLY A 184 2.87 -9.84 -3.84
N SER A 185 2.08 -8.84 -4.16
CA SER A 185 2.42 -7.87 -5.18
C SER A 185 2.28 -6.42 -4.69
N VAL A 186 3.17 -5.53 -5.16
CA VAL A 186 3.04 -4.09 -4.96
C VAL A 186 3.14 -3.38 -6.29
N THR A 187 2.14 -2.57 -6.62
CA THR A 187 2.17 -1.65 -7.76
C THR A 187 2.21 -0.21 -7.26
N VAL A 188 3.26 0.52 -7.63
CA VAL A 188 3.38 1.96 -7.34
C VAL A 188 3.13 2.75 -8.61
N LYS A 189 1.98 3.44 -8.67
CA LYS A 189 1.60 4.27 -9.81
C LYS A 189 2.13 5.69 -9.67
N ARG A 190 2.74 6.24 -10.74
CA ARG A 190 3.31 7.60 -10.77
C ARG A 190 4.25 7.86 -9.60
N VAL A 191 5.18 6.95 -9.38
CA VAL A 191 6.12 7.02 -8.24
C VAL A 191 6.95 8.31 -8.24
N ASN A 192 7.22 8.89 -9.39
CA ASN A 192 7.88 10.19 -9.56
C ASN A 192 7.14 11.35 -8.87
N LEU A 193 5.79 11.29 -8.76
CA LEU A 193 5.00 12.29 -8.03
C LEU A 193 5.13 12.18 -6.51
N SER A 194 5.77 11.12 -6.00
CA SER A 194 6.09 11.01 -4.56
C SER A 194 7.12 12.03 -4.10
N LYS A 195 7.94 12.58 -5.01
CA LYS A 195 9.11 13.40 -4.71
C LYS A 195 10.08 12.73 -3.75
N ALA A 196 10.20 11.39 -3.83
CA ALA A 196 11.09 10.63 -2.98
C ALA A 196 12.53 10.83 -3.39
N SER A 197 13.41 11.18 -2.42
CA SER A 197 14.85 11.22 -2.65
C SER A 197 15.45 9.84 -2.71
N ASN A 198 14.91 8.91 -1.90
CA ASN A 198 15.37 7.53 -1.83
C ASN A 198 14.16 6.59 -1.92
N ILE A 199 14.23 5.63 -2.82
CA ILE A 199 13.32 4.50 -2.92
C ILE A 199 14.13 3.26 -2.57
N ILE A 200 13.70 2.52 -1.57
CA ILE A 200 14.33 1.28 -1.12
C ILE A 200 13.34 0.15 -1.38
N ALA A 201 13.71 -0.78 -2.23
CA ALA A 201 12.88 -1.91 -2.61
C ALA A 201 13.55 -3.24 -2.24
N ASP A 202 12.86 -4.08 -1.50
CA ASP A 202 13.27 -5.44 -1.14
C ASP A 202 12.19 -6.42 -1.61
N VAL A 203 12.50 -7.18 -2.66
CA VAL A 203 11.57 -8.12 -3.30
C VAL A 203 12.05 -9.55 -3.07
N GLY A 204 11.35 -10.29 -2.21
CA GLY A 204 11.65 -11.69 -1.92
C GLY A 204 11.27 -12.62 -3.08
N PHE A 205 10.04 -13.14 -3.07
CA PHE A 205 9.48 -14.03 -4.11
C PHE A 205 8.31 -13.39 -4.87
N GLY A 206 7.79 -12.26 -4.39
CA GLY A 206 6.66 -11.56 -4.99
C GLY A 206 7.06 -10.64 -6.13
N ASP A 207 6.15 -9.72 -6.48
CA ASP A 207 6.31 -8.80 -7.60
C ASP A 207 6.22 -7.35 -7.15
N LEU A 208 7.14 -6.52 -7.64
CA LEU A 208 7.09 -5.07 -7.47
C LEU A 208 7.07 -4.39 -8.83
N LYS A 209 6.08 -3.52 -9.04
CA LYS A 209 5.99 -2.67 -10.22
C LYS A 209 6.10 -1.20 -9.84
N LEU A 210 7.06 -0.48 -10.43
CA LEU A 210 7.25 0.96 -10.30
C LEU A 210 6.91 1.65 -11.62
N GLU A 211 5.89 2.52 -11.62
CA GLU A 211 5.48 3.29 -12.80
C GLU A 211 5.93 4.74 -12.69
N LEU A 212 6.77 5.18 -13.62
CA LEU A 212 7.24 6.56 -13.78
C LEU A 212 6.60 7.13 -15.04
N SER A 213 5.46 7.79 -14.91
CA SER A 213 4.68 8.29 -16.05
C SER A 213 4.66 9.81 -16.20
N ASP A 214 5.16 10.53 -15.20
CA ASP A 214 5.21 11.98 -15.21
C ASP A 214 6.67 12.48 -15.12
N THR A 215 6.89 13.78 -15.19
CA THR A 215 8.21 14.37 -15.01
C THR A 215 8.73 14.15 -13.60
N LEU A 216 9.98 13.75 -13.47
CA LEU A 216 10.65 13.63 -12.18
C LEU A 216 10.87 15.04 -11.59
N MET A 217 10.53 15.22 -10.31
CA MET A 217 10.55 16.52 -9.65
C MET A 217 11.78 16.71 -8.74
N VAL A 218 12.48 15.65 -8.44
CA VAL A 218 13.69 15.64 -7.58
C VAL A 218 14.63 14.55 -8.04
N ASN A 219 15.90 14.68 -7.76
CA ASN A 219 16.84 13.56 -7.93
C ASN A 219 16.40 12.40 -7.05
N THR A 220 16.30 11.21 -7.63
CA THR A 220 15.80 10.01 -6.96
C THR A 220 16.81 8.87 -7.07
N ASN A 221 17.20 8.30 -5.94
CA ASN A 221 17.99 7.07 -5.87
C ASN A 221 17.07 5.89 -5.60
N VAL A 222 17.06 4.90 -6.46
CA VAL A 222 16.33 3.64 -6.30
C VAL A 222 17.36 2.55 -6.00
N ASN A 223 17.32 2.05 -4.76
CA ASN A 223 18.14 0.92 -4.33
C ASN A 223 17.22 -0.30 -4.20
N ALA A 224 17.39 -1.26 -5.09
CA ALA A 224 16.51 -2.43 -5.13
C ALA A 224 17.31 -3.72 -5.00
N SER A 225 16.84 -4.60 -4.09
CA SER A 225 17.29 -5.97 -3.95
C SER A 225 16.18 -6.93 -4.38
N VAL A 226 16.50 -7.88 -5.28
CA VAL A 226 15.54 -8.87 -5.80
C VAL A 226 16.08 -10.27 -5.53
N GLY A 227 15.40 -11.01 -4.67
CA GLY A 227 15.73 -12.41 -4.36
C GLY A 227 15.40 -13.35 -5.51
N ALA A 228 14.18 -13.87 -5.56
CA ALA A 228 13.68 -14.75 -6.63
C ALA A 228 12.38 -14.21 -7.29
N GLY A 229 11.92 -13.04 -6.89
CA GLY A 229 10.74 -12.37 -7.44
C GLY A 229 11.02 -11.55 -8.70
N THR A 230 10.12 -10.60 -8.98
CA THR A 230 10.22 -9.72 -10.15
C THR A 230 10.13 -8.24 -9.74
N LEU A 231 11.05 -7.42 -10.27
CA LEU A 231 10.95 -5.97 -10.27
C LEU A 231 10.69 -5.49 -11.69
N GLU A 232 9.53 -4.90 -11.93
CA GLU A 232 9.19 -4.24 -13.19
C GLU A 232 9.26 -2.72 -13.02
N ILE A 233 10.01 -2.05 -13.90
CA ILE A 233 10.15 -0.60 -13.93
C ILE A 233 9.64 -0.11 -15.27
N LEU A 234 8.53 0.64 -15.25
CA LEU A 234 7.91 1.22 -16.42
C LEU A 234 8.21 2.72 -16.48
N ILE A 235 9.03 3.14 -17.44
CA ILE A 235 9.36 4.55 -17.68
C ILE A 235 8.67 4.98 -18.98
N THR A 236 7.53 5.66 -18.87
CA THR A 236 6.78 6.14 -20.04
C THR A 236 7.23 7.52 -20.49
N ASN A 237 7.73 8.36 -19.57
CA ASN A 237 8.34 9.63 -19.91
C ASN A 237 9.82 9.42 -20.25
N GLN A 238 10.14 9.40 -21.52
CA GLN A 238 11.50 9.17 -22.04
C GLN A 238 12.45 10.36 -21.84
N ASP A 239 11.94 11.53 -21.50
CA ASP A 239 12.74 12.71 -21.20
C ASP A 239 13.34 12.66 -19.78
N THR A 240 12.92 11.72 -18.94
CA THR A 240 13.49 11.51 -17.61
C THR A 240 14.90 10.93 -17.72
N PRO A 241 15.96 11.67 -17.34
CA PRO A 241 17.33 11.15 -17.36
C PRO A 241 17.47 9.98 -16.39
N ALA A 242 18.06 8.88 -16.86
CA ALA A 242 18.20 7.67 -16.06
C ALA A 242 19.56 7.00 -16.24
N ILE A 243 20.12 6.54 -15.11
CA ILE A 243 21.32 5.70 -15.07
C ILE A 243 21.01 4.45 -14.23
N ILE A 244 21.48 3.31 -14.70
CA ILE A 244 21.27 2.00 -14.07
C ILE A 244 22.61 1.38 -13.78
N HIS A 245 22.85 1.02 -12.53
CA HIS A 245 23.95 0.20 -12.07
C HIS A 245 23.40 -1.16 -11.69
N VAL A 246 23.92 -2.23 -12.29
CA VAL A 246 23.47 -3.60 -12.04
C VAL A 246 24.58 -4.39 -11.37
N ASN A 247 24.29 -4.93 -10.19
CA ASN A 247 25.06 -5.98 -9.56
C ASN A 247 24.31 -7.29 -9.72
N ASN A 248 24.69 -8.10 -10.70
CA ASN A 248 23.94 -9.30 -11.06
C ASN A 248 24.73 -10.58 -10.75
N SER A 249 24.01 -11.63 -10.40
CA SER A 249 24.53 -13.00 -10.37
C SER A 249 24.35 -13.68 -11.73
N ILE A 250 25.03 -14.81 -11.94
CA ILE A 250 24.90 -15.63 -13.18
C ILE A 250 23.46 -16.17 -13.34
N LEU A 251 22.68 -16.25 -12.26
CA LEU A 251 21.33 -16.82 -12.24
C LEU A 251 20.23 -15.80 -12.45
N CYS A 252 20.56 -14.51 -12.57
CA CYS A 252 19.57 -13.45 -12.71
C CYS A 252 19.29 -13.08 -14.16
N ARG A 253 18.16 -12.43 -14.39
CA ARG A 253 17.81 -11.87 -15.70
C ARG A 253 17.48 -10.38 -15.56
N VAL A 254 18.29 -9.55 -16.20
CA VAL A 254 17.99 -8.11 -16.37
C VAL A 254 17.66 -7.85 -17.83
N LYS A 255 16.43 -7.39 -18.08
CA LYS A 255 15.93 -7.04 -19.40
C LYS A 255 15.73 -5.54 -19.50
N LEU A 256 16.58 -4.88 -20.28
CA LEU A 256 16.46 -3.45 -20.57
C LEU A 256 15.71 -3.24 -21.89
N ASN A 257 14.99 -2.13 -22.00
CA ASN A 257 14.37 -1.73 -23.26
C ASN A 257 15.41 -1.10 -24.19
N LYS A 258 15.05 -0.88 -25.46
CA LYS A 258 15.93 -0.36 -26.53
C LYS A 258 16.44 1.07 -26.32
N HIS A 259 15.90 1.80 -25.34
CA HIS A 259 16.29 3.19 -25.05
C HIS A 259 17.50 3.27 -24.12
N PHE A 260 17.92 2.15 -23.54
CA PHE A 260 19.13 2.07 -22.72
C PHE A 260 20.31 1.53 -23.53
N ARG A 261 21.47 2.15 -23.34
CA ARG A 261 22.76 1.72 -23.91
C ARG A 261 23.77 1.54 -22.78
N GLU A 262 24.62 0.56 -22.92
CA GLU A 262 25.73 0.34 -21.99
C GLU A 262 26.84 1.36 -22.27
N ILE A 263 27.37 1.98 -21.23
CA ILE A 263 28.50 2.93 -21.30
C ILE A 263 29.76 2.39 -20.64
N ARG A 264 29.63 1.43 -19.76
CA ARG A 264 30.68 0.62 -19.15
C ARG A 264 30.04 -0.64 -18.56
N GLU A 265 30.86 -1.63 -18.19
CA GLU A 265 30.39 -2.89 -17.66
C GLU A 265 29.31 -2.71 -16.58
N ASN A 266 28.15 -3.31 -16.81
CA ASN A 266 26.97 -3.25 -15.92
C ASN A 266 26.43 -1.84 -15.59
N VAL A 267 26.75 -0.83 -16.41
CA VAL A 267 26.21 0.54 -16.27
C VAL A 267 25.55 0.99 -17.56
N PHE A 268 24.26 1.28 -17.44
CA PHE A 268 23.42 1.64 -18.59
C PHE A 268 22.81 3.03 -18.39
N VAL A 269 22.65 3.76 -19.47
CA VAL A 269 22.00 5.08 -19.48
C VAL A 269 20.98 5.14 -20.60
N ASN A 270 19.93 5.94 -20.40
CA ASN A 270 18.98 6.25 -21.47
C ASN A 270 19.45 7.44 -22.31
N ASN A 271 18.70 7.76 -23.38
CA ASN A 271 19.08 8.82 -24.33
C ASN A 271 19.07 10.23 -23.70
N SER A 272 18.29 10.45 -22.67
CA SER A 272 18.15 11.73 -21.96
C SER A 272 19.20 11.94 -20.88
N TYR A 273 20.01 10.93 -20.59
CA TYR A 273 21.05 11.02 -19.57
C TYR A 273 22.17 11.98 -19.97
N HIS A 274 22.53 12.86 -19.04
CA HIS A 274 23.79 13.65 -19.03
C HIS A 274 24.26 13.84 -17.59
N GLU A 275 25.57 14.02 -17.38
CA GLU A 275 26.19 14.02 -16.04
C GLU A 275 25.63 15.06 -15.08
N ASN A 276 25.20 16.21 -15.61
CA ASN A 276 24.63 17.32 -14.82
C ASN A 276 23.11 17.41 -15.00
N ALA A 277 22.43 16.29 -15.23
CA ALA A 277 20.99 16.28 -15.38
C ALA A 277 20.29 16.67 -14.09
N ASP A 278 19.46 17.71 -14.16
CA ASP A 278 18.47 17.97 -13.13
C ASP A 278 17.43 16.85 -13.13
N ASN A 279 16.96 16.45 -11.95
CA ASN A 279 15.95 15.40 -11.81
C ASN A 279 16.38 14.03 -12.36
N LEU A 280 17.62 13.63 -12.13
CA LEU A 280 18.17 12.33 -12.47
C LEU A 280 17.57 11.22 -11.60
N ILE A 281 17.21 10.10 -12.23
CA ILE A 281 16.92 8.87 -11.51
C ILE A 281 18.10 7.89 -11.64
N THR A 282 18.60 7.44 -10.48
CA THR A 282 19.68 6.47 -10.39
C THR A 282 19.15 5.17 -9.84
N PHE A 283 19.30 4.10 -10.59
CA PHE A 283 18.94 2.75 -10.14
C PHE A 283 20.21 2.00 -9.74
N ASN A 284 20.25 1.50 -8.50
CA ASN A 284 21.26 0.58 -7.99
C ASN A 284 20.55 -0.75 -7.71
N LEU A 285 20.82 -1.74 -8.54
CA LEU A 285 20.07 -2.97 -8.60
C LEU A 285 20.93 -4.16 -8.20
N ASP A 286 20.52 -4.88 -7.18
CA ASP A 286 21.14 -6.13 -6.72
C ASP A 286 20.17 -7.29 -6.95
N VAL A 287 20.59 -8.29 -7.73
CA VAL A 287 19.71 -9.38 -8.17
C VAL A 287 20.37 -10.74 -7.91
N ALA A 288 19.72 -11.57 -7.09
CA ALA A 288 20.20 -12.92 -6.79
C ALA A 288 19.76 -13.94 -7.84
N MET A 289 18.45 -14.27 -7.92
CA MET A 289 17.88 -15.26 -8.86
C MET A 289 16.64 -14.73 -9.58
N GLY A 290 16.19 -13.53 -9.27
CA GLY A 290 14.97 -12.95 -9.79
C GLY A 290 15.12 -12.29 -11.14
N ASN A 291 14.11 -11.51 -11.52
CA ASN A 291 14.05 -10.77 -12.76
C ASN A 291 13.93 -9.28 -12.51
N ILE A 292 14.63 -8.47 -13.30
CA ILE A 292 14.38 -7.04 -13.41
C ILE A 292 14.05 -6.72 -14.87
N ILE A 293 12.96 -5.99 -15.07
CA ILE A 293 12.42 -5.69 -16.39
C ILE A 293 12.19 -4.19 -16.51
N PHE A 294 12.87 -3.52 -17.41
CA PHE A 294 12.61 -2.14 -17.82
C PHE A 294 11.76 -2.12 -19.09
N ARG A 295 10.66 -1.38 -19.06
CA ARG A 295 9.74 -1.18 -20.19
C ARG A 295 9.58 0.28 -20.55
#